data_9537d9c6ab4376af5d9193b4bd0a27fc
#
_entry.id   9537d9c6ab4376af5d9193b4bd0a27fc
#
_cell.length_a   1.000
_cell.length_b   1.000
_cell.length_c   1.000
_cell.angle_alpha   90.00
_cell.angle_beta   90.00
_cell.angle_gamma   90.00
#
_symmetry.space_group_name_H-M   'P 1'
#
loop_
_entity.id
_entity.type
_entity.pdbx_description
1 polymer ?
#
loop_
_entity_poly.entity_id
_entity_poly.type
_entity_poly.pdbx_seq_one_letter_code
_entity_poly.pdbx_strand_id
1 'polypeptide(L)'
;MFNLKTPLENLRIRVASAEALPQLSLLGLLTGLLAGGGTVAFRLAVDLDQIALLPSHQVDDFESLDWLERLLFPIVGGLGIGLLQELAHTWRAVGVVHVLERIAYYQGRLPWRNALQQFVTGALSIICGHSVGREGPSVHLGAAGGSLLGQWLELPNNALRTLVACGIAAAIAASFNTPLAGVLFSMEVIMMQYQLAGVAPIILAAVVGAAISWAVFGPSPAFFVPPTEMHSLLDFPYLVLIGFVVGILAAVYNRLMRFFSGLGKQRPVWQRCTAAGLLVGLCSIAVPEIMGLGYDTVNAILMGQFGLSALVVITIVKLFATTACVGLGIPGGLIGPTLVIGTAAGGALGIIGTALLPQEASPIALYAMVGMAAMMSATLQAPLAALMALVELTAGTYILFPGMLAVVVANLVAREGLHQEALFLMLLRTHGLDYHYAPISLRLRQAGVASVMDRHFVELPVITDREAALQALAQNPRWVLVKQDFQPHSVVQAADVARALSDEEQGSLNLMEIPAVREDIQAVSFYATLQEALEILDASQAKMLYVTRRIGPTSIRTYGVLSRQDIESYYG
;
A
#
# COMPACT_ATOMS: atom_id res chain seq x y z
N MET A 1 1.99 8.36 -40.85
CA MET A 1 0.85 7.77 -40.13
C MET A 1 1.32 6.59 -39.30
N PHE A 2 1.53 6.77 -38.01
CA PHE A 2 1.93 5.66 -37.15
C PHE A 2 0.73 4.76 -36.89
N ASN A 3 0.78 3.57 -37.46
CA ASN A 3 -0.25 2.55 -37.28
C ASN A 3 -0.11 1.91 -35.89
N LEU A 4 -0.73 2.50 -34.86
CA LEU A 4 -0.85 1.96 -33.50
C LEU A 4 -1.81 0.76 -33.50
N LYS A 5 -1.48 -0.28 -34.29
CA LYS A 5 -2.42 -1.34 -34.70
C LYS A 5 -2.54 -2.50 -33.71
N THR A 6 -1.92 -2.49 -32.55
CA THR A 6 -2.19 -3.55 -31.58
C THR A 6 -3.19 -3.09 -30.52
N PRO A 7 -4.24 -3.86 -30.22
CA PRO A 7 -5.20 -3.53 -29.17
C PRO A 7 -4.55 -3.19 -27.83
N LEU A 8 -3.43 -3.84 -27.54
CA LEU A 8 -2.66 -3.64 -26.32
C LEU A 8 -1.95 -2.26 -26.28
N GLU A 9 -1.47 -1.77 -27.42
CA GLU A 9 -0.82 -0.46 -27.50
C GLU A 9 -1.85 0.67 -27.32
N ASN A 10 -3.03 0.50 -27.90
CA ASN A 10 -4.16 1.41 -27.68
C ASN A 10 -4.61 1.41 -26.21
N LEU A 11 -4.62 0.25 -25.55
CA LEU A 11 -4.93 0.14 -24.13
C LEU A 11 -3.90 0.93 -23.30
N ARG A 12 -2.59 0.73 -23.54
CA ARG A 12 -1.50 1.43 -22.81
C ARG A 12 -1.60 2.94 -22.91
N ILE A 13 -1.92 3.45 -24.08
CA ILE A 13 -2.10 4.89 -24.30
C ILE A 13 -3.35 5.40 -23.56
N ARG A 14 -4.46 4.67 -23.62
CA ARG A 14 -5.69 5.07 -22.94
C ARG A 14 -5.52 5.10 -21.42
N VAL A 15 -4.95 4.05 -20.83
CA VAL A 15 -4.76 3.98 -19.36
C VAL A 15 -3.65 4.91 -18.83
N ALA A 16 -2.91 5.58 -19.73
CA ALA A 16 -2.02 6.68 -19.32
C ALA A 16 -2.79 7.91 -18.85
N SER A 17 -4.05 8.09 -19.32
CA SER A 17 -4.94 9.13 -18.82
C SER A 17 -5.56 8.74 -17.47
N ALA A 18 -5.68 9.69 -16.55
CA ALA A 18 -6.40 9.52 -15.30
C ALA A 18 -7.91 9.25 -15.50
N GLU A 19 -8.46 9.62 -16.67
CA GLU A 19 -9.88 9.49 -17.02
C GLU A 19 -10.24 8.12 -17.63
N ALA A 20 -9.30 7.19 -17.76
CA ALA A 20 -9.52 5.87 -18.38
C ALA A 20 -10.28 4.90 -17.45
N LEU A 21 -11.36 5.37 -16.83
CA LEU A 21 -12.13 4.62 -15.82
C LEU A 21 -12.62 3.24 -16.30
N PRO A 22 -13.19 3.06 -17.51
CA PRO A 22 -13.69 1.74 -17.93
C PRO A 22 -12.57 0.71 -18.05
N GLN A 23 -11.42 1.09 -18.62
CA GLN A 23 -10.27 0.20 -18.81
C GLN A 23 -9.62 -0.14 -17.47
N LEU A 24 -9.43 0.86 -16.60
CA LEU A 24 -8.88 0.67 -15.26
C LEU A 24 -9.84 -0.16 -14.38
N SER A 25 -11.16 -0.01 -14.56
CA SER A 25 -12.17 -0.81 -13.84
C SER A 25 -12.11 -2.29 -14.23
N LEU A 26 -11.97 -2.60 -15.52
CA LEU A 26 -11.78 -3.97 -15.99
C LEU A 26 -10.46 -4.58 -15.46
N LEU A 27 -9.38 -3.82 -15.51
CA LEU A 27 -8.10 -4.22 -14.92
C LEU A 27 -8.19 -4.37 -13.40
N GLY A 28 -8.98 -3.54 -12.72
CA GLY A 28 -9.29 -3.63 -11.30
C GLY A 28 -9.98 -4.94 -10.94
N LEU A 29 -10.99 -5.37 -11.72
CA LEU A 29 -11.64 -6.67 -11.55
C LEU A 29 -10.65 -7.84 -11.67
N LEU A 30 -9.80 -7.82 -12.71
CA LEU A 30 -8.77 -8.85 -12.90
C LEU A 30 -7.75 -8.85 -11.76
N THR A 31 -7.34 -7.66 -11.30
CA THR A 31 -6.47 -7.52 -10.14
C THR A 31 -7.14 -8.07 -8.88
N GLY A 32 -8.44 -7.80 -8.69
CA GLY A 32 -9.24 -8.32 -7.58
C GLY A 32 -9.26 -9.85 -7.55
N LEU A 33 -9.39 -10.49 -8.72
CA LEU A 33 -9.33 -11.96 -8.84
C LEU A 33 -7.95 -12.51 -8.42
N LEU A 34 -6.87 -11.91 -8.91
CA LEU A 34 -5.51 -12.36 -8.60
C LEU A 34 -5.14 -12.10 -7.14
N ALA A 35 -5.41 -10.91 -6.64
CA ALA A 35 -5.07 -10.51 -5.27
C ALA A 35 -5.96 -11.22 -4.24
N GLY A 36 -7.27 -11.27 -4.48
CA GLY A 36 -8.22 -11.97 -3.63
C GLY A 36 -7.94 -13.47 -3.59
N GLY A 37 -7.72 -14.09 -4.75
CA GLY A 37 -7.34 -15.51 -4.83
C GLY A 37 -6.02 -15.82 -4.13
N GLY A 38 -5.00 -14.98 -4.32
CA GLY A 38 -3.71 -15.12 -3.62
C GLY A 38 -3.83 -14.98 -2.10
N THR A 39 -4.67 -14.04 -1.62
CA THR A 39 -4.93 -13.85 -0.19
C THR A 39 -5.73 -15.01 0.41
N VAL A 40 -6.74 -15.50 -0.30
CA VAL A 40 -7.51 -16.69 0.13
C VAL A 40 -6.61 -17.93 0.18
N ALA A 41 -5.74 -18.13 -0.82
CA ALA A 41 -4.77 -19.22 -0.80
C ALA A 41 -3.78 -19.12 0.38
N PHE A 42 -3.32 -17.90 0.69
CA PHE A 42 -2.48 -17.64 1.86
C PHE A 42 -3.19 -18.00 3.17
N ARG A 43 -4.46 -17.54 3.32
CA ARG A 43 -5.27 -17.84 4.49
C ARG A 43 -5.53 -19.34 4.64
N LEU A 44 -5.90 -20.03 3.55
CA LEU A 44 -6.12 -21.48 3.57
C LEU A 44 -4.86 -22.23 3.97
N ALA A 45 -3.68 -21.83 3.47
CA ALA A 45 -2.42 -22.45 3.86
C ALA A 45 -2.17 -22.32 5.37
N VAL A 46 -2.37 -21.12 5.93
CA VAL A 46 -2.20 -20.87 7.37
C VAL A 46 -3.23 -21.65 8.19
N ASP A 47 -4.52 -21.55 7.84
CA ASP A 47 -5.62 -22.17 8.59
C ASP A 47 -5.49 -23.71 8.58
N LEU A 48 -5.16 -24.33 7.43
CA LEU A 48 -4.99 -25.79 7.32
C LEU A 48 -3.78 -26.30 8.10
N ASP A 49 -2.65 -25.58 8.05
CA ASP A 49 -1.46 -25.95 8.82
C ASP A 49 -1.69 -25.81 10.32
N GLN A 50 -2.41 -24.78 10.78
CA GLN A 50 -2.78 -24.64 12.20
C GLN A 50 -3.73 -25.77 12.66
N ILE A 51 -4.76 -26.11 11.88
CA ILE A 51 -5.67 -27.23 12.17
C ILE A 51 -4.90 -28.55 12.27
N ALA A 52 -3.84 -28.74 11.48
CA ALA A 52 -3.03 -29.95 11.50
C ALA A 52 -2.04 -30.00 12.68
N LEU A 53 -1.53 -28.85 13.14
CA LEU A 53 -0.45 -28.76 14.13
C LEU A 53 -0.97 -28.53 15.56
N LEU A 54 -2.09 -27.78 15.74
CA LEU A 54 -2.62 -27.48 17.07
C LEU A 54 -3.42 -28.65 17.63
N PRO A 55 -3.29 -28.98 18.93
CA PRO A 55 -3.97 -30.12 19.58
C PRO A 55 -5.49 -30.04 19.52
N SER A 56 -6.05 -28.83 19.57
CA SER A 56 -7.50 -28.60 19.49
C SER A 56 -8.07 -28.77 18.09
N HIS A 57 -7.22 -28.83 17.04
CA HIS A 57 -7.62 -28.77 15.63
C HIS A 57 -8.45 -27.53 15.28
N GLN A 58 -8.22 -26.40 15.98
CA GLN A 58 -8.87 -25.12 15.72
C GLN A 58 -7.83 -24.09 15.28
N VAL A 59 -8.27 -23.12 14.49
CA VAL A 59 -7.43 -22.02 14.03
C VAL A 59 -7.18 -21.05 15.18
N ASP A 60 -5.93 -20.63 15.34
CA ASP A 60 -5.48 -19.60 16.30
C ASP A 60 -5.58 -20.01 17.79
N ASP A 61 -5.93 -21.26 18.12
CA ASP A 61 -6.07 -21.77 19.50
C ASP A 61 -4.71 -22.25 20.06
N PHE A 62 -3.81 -21.30 20.32
CA PHE A 62 -2.50 -21.54 20.95
C PHE A 62 -2.58 -21.79 22.45
N GLU A 63 -3.72 -21.51 23.08
CA GLU A 63 -4.04 -21.82 24.47
C GLU A 63 -4.11 -23.32 24.74
N SER A 64 -4.39 -24.12 23.71
CA SER A 64 -4.40 -25.58 23.80
C SER A 64 -2.99 -26.22 23.89
N LEU A 65 -1.92 -25.46 23.59
CA LEU A 65 -0.55 -25.93 23.66
C LEU A 65 -0.04 -26.01 25.11
N ASP A 66 0.86 -26.98 25.36
CA ASP A 66 1.60 -27.01 26.62
C ASP A 66 2.59 -25.84 26.73
N TRP A 67 2.99 -25.50 27.97
CA TRP A 67 3.93 -24.40 28.23
C TRP A 67 5.24 -24.51 27.46
N LEU A 68 5.75 -25.74 27.26
CA LEU A 68 6.99 -25.99 26.51
C LEU A 68 6.79 -25.77 24.99
N GLU A 69 5.66 -26.18 24.47
CA GLU A 69 5.29 -25.95 23.06
C GLU A 69 5.10 -24.46 22.79
N ARG A 70 4.40 -23.72 23.67
CA ARG A 70 4.26 -22.26 23.58
C ARG A 70 5.61 -21.55 23.57
N LEU A 71 6.59 -22.06 24.32
CA LEU A 71 7.96 -21.53 24.30
C LEU A 71 8.69 -21.86 23.00
N LEU A 72 8.64 -23.12 22.57
CA LEU A 72 9.49 -23.62 21.50
C LEU A 72 8.98 -23.26 20.08
N PHE A 73 7.66 -23.21 19.85
CA PHE A 73 7.11 -22.90 18.52
C PHE A 73 7.59 -21.56 17.99
N PRO A 74 7.49 -20.45 18.74
CA PRO A 74 8.00 -19.17 18.26
C PRO A 74 9.53 -19.12 18.10
N ILE A 75 10.29 -19.86 18.94
CA ILE A 75 11.76 -19.91 18.83
C ILE A 75 12.17 -20.64 17.55
N VAL A 76 11.62 -21.83 17.30
CA VAL A 76 11.90 -22.63 16.09
C VAL A 76 11.42 -21.91 14.84
N GLY A 77 10.22 -21.32 14.90
CA GLY A 77 9.67 -20.50 13.82
C GLY A 77 10.56 -19.29 13.53
N GLY A 78 10.99 -18.56 14.56
CA GLY A 78 11.88 -17.41 14.42
C GLY A 78 13.24 -17.77 13.82
N LEU A 79 13.82 -18.91 14.23
CA LEU A 79 15.05 -19.44 13.64
C LEU A 79 14.85 -19.80 12.16
N GLY A 80 13.78 -20.54 11.84
CA GLY A 80 13.46 -20.94 10.46
C GLY A 80 13.23 -19.75 9.54
N ILE A 81 12.42 -18.78 9.99
CA ILE A 81 12.16 -17.52 9.27
C ILE A 81 13.47 -16.76 9.06
N GLY A 82 14.27 -16.61 10.11
CA GLY A 82 15.54 -15.90 10.05
C GLY A 82 16.53 -16.53 9.07
N LEU A 83 16.64 -17.84 9.04
CA LEU A 83 17.48 -18.57 8.08
C LEU A 83 16.96 -18.41 6.64
N LEU A 84 15.64 -18.51 6.42
CA LEU A 84 15.05 -18.28 5.10
C LEU A 84 15.31 -16.86 4.60
N GLN A 85 15.22 -15.86 5.47
CA GLN A 85 15.52 -14.47 5.12
C GLN A 85 17.02 -14.24 4.85
N GLU A 86 17.89 -14.94 5.53
CA GLU A 86 19.34 -14.88 5.29
C GLU A 86 19.69 -15.49 3.92
N LEU A 87 19.12 -16.67 3.60
CA LEU A 87 19.27 -17.31 2.29
C LEU A 87 18.69 -16.45 1.15
N ALA A 88 17.56 -15.79 1.40
CA ALA A 88 16.91 -14.88 0.46
C ALA A 88 17.41 -13.43 0.55
N HIS A 89 18.69 -13.22 0.79
CA HIS A 89 19.30 -11.92 1.10
C HIS A 89 18.83 -10.75 0.20
N THR A 90 18.66 -10.97 -1.10
CA THR A 90 18.22 -9.95 -2.07
C THR A 90 16.70 -9.76 -2.12
N TRP A 91 15.90 -10.65 -1.52
CA TRP A 91 14.43 -10.66 -1.59
C TRP A 91 13.76 -10.54 -0.22
N ARG A 92 14.53 -10.27 0.82
CA ARG A 92 14.05 -10.24 2.20
C ARG A 92 13.11 -9.07 2.53
N ALA A 93 13.12 -8.02 1.72
CA ALA A 93 12.22 -6.89 1.93
C ALA A 93 10.77 -7.30 1.63
N VAL A 94 9.92 -7.26 2.66
CA VAL A 94 8.52 -7.73 2.64
C VAL A 94 7.63 -6.80 3.48
N GLY A 95 6.32 -7.04 3.45
CA GLY A 95 5.35 -6.30 4.25
C GLY A 95 4.92 -4.96 3.64
N VAL A 96 4.12 -4.22 4.40
CA VAL A 96 3.54 -2.94 3.97
C VAL A 96 4.61 -1.88 3.68
N VAL A 97 5.67 -1.86 4.47
CA VAL A 97 6.79 -0.89 4.29
C VAL A 97 7.48 -1.08 2.95
N HIS A 98 7.70 -2.34 2.52
CA HIS A 98 8.24 -2.62 1.19
C HIS A 98 7.29 -2.18 0.06
N VAL A 99 5.97 -2.34 0.25
CA VAL A 99 4.99 -1.84 -0.72
C VAL A 99 5.09 -0.31 -0.86
N LEU A 100 5.16 0.42 0.27
CA LEU A 100 5.34 1.87 0.27
C LEU A 100 6.65 2.30 -0.41
N GLU A 101 7.76 1.61 -0.12
CA GLU A 101 9.04 1.83 -0.79
C GLU A 101 8.89 1.66 -2.31
N ARG A 102 8.23 0.59 -2.76
CA ARG A 102 8.03 0.32 -4.20
C ARG A 102 7.15 1.34 -4.89
N ILE A 103 6.10 1.83 -4.21
CA ILE A 103 5.26 2.92 -4.73
C ILE A 103 6.05 4.23 -4.77
N ALA A 104 6.84 4.53 -3.75
CA ALA A 104 7.57 5.79 -3.65
C ALA A 104 8.72 5.90 -4.66
N TYR A 105 9.57 4.86 -4.73
CA TYR A 105 10.87 4.93 -5.41
C TYR A 105 11.00 4.04 -6.65
N TYR A 106 10.07 3.09 -6.86
CA TYR A 106 10.13 2.09 -7.93
C TYR A 106 8.83 2.00 -8.75
N GLN A 107 8.07 3.09 -8.82
CA GLN A 107 6.85 3.24 -9.62
C GLN A 107 5.78 2.14 -9.38
N GLY A 108 5.78 1.53 -8.20
CA GLY A 108 4.88 0.44 -7.86
C GLY A 108 5.28 -0.94 -8.42
N ARG A 109 6.51 -1.10 -8.90
CA ARG A 109 7.01 -2.39 -9.42
C ARG A 109 7.47 -3.30 -8.29
N LEU A 110 6.66 -4.31 -7.95
CA LEU A 110 7.01 -5.33 -6.97
C LEU A 110 7.57 -6.58 -7.67
N PRO A 111 8.73 -7.12 -7.21
CA PRO A 111 9.27 -8.37 -7.73
C PRO A 111 8.48 -9.59 -7.22
N TRP A 112 8.24 -10.59 -8.05
CA TRP A 112 7.52 -11.82 -7.68
C TRP A 112 8.23 -12.64 -6.59
N ARG A 113 9.56 -12.57 -6.54
CA ARG A 113 10.38 -13.28 -5.55
C ARG A 113 10.11 -12.78 -4.13
N ASN A 114 9.93 -11.46 -3.95
CA ASN A 114 9.56 -10.89 -2.66
C ASN A 114 8.14 -11.32 -2.25
N ALA A 115 7.22 -11.47 -3.21
CA ALA A 115 5.88 -11.98 -2.91
C ALA A 115 5.92 -13.44 -2.43
N LEU A 116 6.72 -14.30 -3.08
CA LEU A 116 6.93 -15.68 -2.64
C LEU A 116 7.56 -15.73 -1.24
N GLN A 117 8.59 -14.91 -1.01
CA GLN A 117 9.24 -14.80 0.31
C GLN A 117 8.22 -14.37 1.37
N GLN A 118 7.39 -13.37 1.07
CA GLN A 118 6.34 -12.91 1.97
C GLN A 118 5.32 -14.01 2.27
N PHE A 119 4.92 -14.78 1.26
CA PHE A 119 3.97 -15.89 1.43
C PHE A 119 4.52 -16.90 2.43
N VAL A 120 5.73 -17.40 2.19
CA VAL A 120 6.33 -18.46 3.01
C VAL A 120 6.65 -17.97 4.42
N THR A 121 7.35 -16.85 4.55
CA THR A 121 7.77 -16.38 5.88
C THR A 121 6.62 -15.77 6.68
N GLY A 122 5.63 -15.18 6.01
CA GLY A 122 4.41 -14.69 6.65
C GLY A 122 3.53 -15.84 7.16
N ALA A 123 3.38 -16.91 6.39
CA ALA A 123 2.65 -18.11 6.83
C ALA A 123 3.35 -18.75 8.04
N LEU A 124 4.67 -18.99 7.95
CA LEU A 124 5.44 -19.54 9.06
C LEU A 124 5.34 -18.69 10.33
N SER A 125 5.31 -17.36 10.20
CA SER A 125 5.22 -16.50 11.39
C SER A 125 3.90 -16.70 12.13
N ILE A 126 2.78 -16.84 11.41
CA ILE A 126 1.46 -17.04 12.02
C ILE A 126 1.33 -18.48 12.53
N ILE A 127 1.73 -19.49 11.75
CA ILE A 127 1.66 -20.89 12.11
C ILE A 127 2.46 -21.19 13.39
N CYS A 128 3.63 -20.56 13.55
CA CYS A 128 4.46 -20.74 14.74
C CYS A 128 4.05 -19.85 15.93
N GLY A 129 2.89 -19.21 15.89
CA GLY A 129 2.34 -18.46 17.02
C GLY A 129 3.06 -17.15 17.34
N HIS A 130 3.77 -16.54 16.39
CA HIS A 130 4.31 -15.20 16.61
C HIS A 130 3.19 -14.18 16.75
N SER A 131 3.39 -13.17 17.61
CA SER A 131 2.42 -12.10 17.85
C SER A 131 2.37 -11.13 16.67
N VAL A 132 1.70 -11.52 15.60
CA VAL A 132 1.60 -10.79 14.33
C VAL A 132 0.22 -10.91 13.70
N GLY A 133 -0.10 -10.00 12.78
CA GLY A 133 -1.32 -10.06 11.96
C GLY A 133 -1.08 -10.65 10.58
N ARG A 134 -2.15 -11.04 9.90
CA ARG A 134 -2.12 -11.55 8.51
C ARG A 134 -2.19 -10.46 7.45
N GLU A 135 -2.50 -9.23 7.82
CA GLU A 135 -2.72 -8.12 6.88
C GLU A 135 -1.42 -7.66 6.20
N GLY A 136 -0.29 -7.69 6.88
CA GLY A 136 1.01 -7.38 6.28
C GLY A 136 1.32 -8.27 5.08
N PRO A 137 1.30 -9.60 5.24
CA PRO A 137 1.40 -10.55 4.15
C PRO A 137 0.33 -10.35 3.08
N SER A 138 -0.95 -10.20 3.45
CA SER A 138 -2.05 -10.02 2.50
C SER A 138 -1.88 -8.77 1.65
N VAL A 139 -1.58 -7.62 2.26
CA VAL A 139 -1.32 -6.35 1.56
C VAL A 139 -0.16 -6.48 0.57
N HIS A 140 0.92 -7.13 0.99
CA HIS A 140 2.08 -7.33 0.12
C HIS A 140 1.78 -8.25 -1.07
N LEU A 141 1.07 -9.36 -0.83
CA LEU A 141 0.65 -10.29 -1.87
C LEU A 141 -0.34 -9.65 -2.86
N GLY A 142 -1.32 -8.89 -2.32
CA GLY A 142 -2.26 -8.15 -3.15
C GLY A 142 -1.59 -7.07 -3.99
N ALA A 143 -0.71 -6.28 -3.40
CA ALA A 143 0.11 -5.29 -4.10
C ALA A 143 0.95 -5.93 -5.21
N ALA A 144 1.57 -7.08 -4.92
CA ALA A 144 2.35 -7.83 -5.90
C ALA A 144 1.47 -8.37 -7.04
N GLY A 145 0.27 -8.88 -6.76
CA GLY A 145 -0.69 -9.33 -7.78
C GLY A 145 -1.04 -8.21 -8.77
N GLY A 146 -1.42 -7.03 -8.27
CA GLY A 146 -1.70 -5.86 -9.11
C GLY A 146 -0.47 -5.38 -9.87
N SER A 147 0.69 -5.32 -9.21
CA SER A 147 1.95 -4.91 -9.82
C SER A 147 2.39 -5.87 -10.94
N LEU A 148 2.34 -7.18 -10.72
CA LEU A 148 2.76 -8.19 -11.70
C LEU A 148 1.84 -8.19 -12.92
N LEU A 149 0.53 -8.04 -12.73
CA LEU A 149 -0.42 -7.87 -13.84
C LEU A 149 -0.06 -6.64 -14.68
N GLY A 150 0.17 -5.50 -14.03
CA GLY A 150 0.54 -4.26 -14.71
C GLY A 150 1.90 -4.35 -15.43
N GLN A 151 2.88 -5.04 -14.84
CA GLN A 151 4.19 -5.31 -15.45
C GLN A 151 4.07 -6.24 -16.65
N TRP A 152 3.27 -7.31 -16.57
CA TRP A 152 3.05 -8.25 -17.66
C TRP A 152 2.37 -7.59 -18.86
N LEU A 153 1.43 -6.68 -18.61
CA LEU A 153 0.76 -5.89 -19.65
C LEU A 153 1.60 -4.68 -20.11
N GLU A 154 2.76 -4.43 -19.50
CA GLU A 154 3.60 -3.25 -19.73
C GLU A 154 2.82 -1.94 -19.64
N LEU A 155 2.05 -1.77 -18.58
CA LEU A 155 1.23 -0.56 -18.39
C LEU A 155 2.09 0.64 -17.94
N PRO A 156 1.62 1.87 -18.21
CA PRO A 156 2.22 3.09 -17.67
C PRO A 156 2.24 3.11 -16.14
N ASN A 157 3.20 3.82 -15.55
CA ASN A 157 3.44 3.82 -14.12
C ASN A 157 2.23 4.32 -13.29
N ASN A 158 1.44 5.27 -13.82
CA ASN A 158 0.19 5.71 -13.18
C ASN A 158 -0.84 4.59 -13.08
N ALA A 159 -1.07 3.85 -14.16
CA ALA A 159 -1.99 2.71 -14.17
C ALA A 159 -1.47 1.58 -13.27
N LEU A 160 -0.17 1.30 -13.29
CA LEU A 160 0.46 0.29 -12.44
C LEU A 160 0.23 0.60 -10.95
N ARG A 161 0.37 1.85 -10.50
CA ARG A 161 0.07 2.30 -9.14
C ARG A 161 -1.40 2.09 -8.77
N THR A 162 -2.30 2.39 -9.69
CA THR A 162 -3.74 2.13 -9.48
C THR A 162 -4.01 0.64 -9.30
N LEU A 163 -3.37 -0.24 -10.08
CA LEU A 163 -3.53 -1.69 -9.91
C LEU A 163 -2.93 -2.21 -8.60
N VAL A 164 -1.82 -1.63 -8.14
CA VAL A 164 -1.28 -1.92 -6.80
C VAL A 164 -2.30 -1.58 -5.73
N ALA A 165 -2.93 -0.40 -5.82
CA ALA A 165 -3.99 0.02 -4.90
C ALA A 165 -5.22 -0.93 -4.97
N CYS A 166 -5.64 -1.34 -6.17
CA CYS A 166 -6.69 -2.35 -6.37
C CYS A 166 -6.34 -3.68 -5.69
N GLY A 167 -5.10 -4.15 -5.86
CA GLY A 167 -4.64 -5.39 -5.25
C GLY A 167 -4.64 -5.34 -3.73
N ILE A 168 -4.22 -4.22 -3.14
CA ILE A 168 -4.23 -4.01 -1.69
C ILE A 168 -5.66 -4.01 -1.15
N ALA A 169 -6.56 -3.26 -1.78
CA ALA A 169 -7.96 -3.20 -1.37
C ALA A 169 -8.63 -4.59 -1.43
N ALA A 170 -8.40 -5.34 -2.52
CA ALA A 170 -8.90 -6.70 -2.68
C ALA A 170 -8.32 -7.66 -1.63
N ALA A 171 -7.05 -7.52 -1.29
CA ALA A 171 -6.40 -8.36 -0.29
C ALA A 171 -6.92 -8.11 1.13
N ILE A 172 -7.12 -6.85 1.53
CA ILE A 172 -7.75 -6.50 2.82
C ILE A 172 -9.19 -7.01 2.84
N ALA A 173 -9.96 -6.77 1.76
CA ALA A 173 -11.33 -7.26 1.62
C ALA A 173 -11.41 -8.78 1.77
N ALA A 174 -10.53 -9.53 1.12
CA ALA A 174 -10.48 -10.99 1.20
C ALA A 174 -9.99 -11.50 2.57
N SER A 175 -9.08 -10.77 3.23
CA SER A 175 -8.51 -11.17 4.51
C SER A 175 -9.51 -11.03 5.68
N PHE A 176 -10.32 -9.95 5.67
CA PHE A 176 -11.17 -9.57 6.79
C PHE A 176 -12.67 -9.55 6.49
N ASN A 177 -13.04 -9.79 5.25
CA ASN A 177 -14.40 -9.59 4.78
C ASN A 177 -14.88 -8.12 4.89
N THR A 178 -13.97 -7.16 4.64
CA THR A 178 -14.16 -5.73 4.81
C THR A 178 -13.83 -4.95 3.53
N PRO A 179 -14.71 -4.97 2.52
CA PRO A 179 -14.43 -4.35 1.22
C PRO A 179 -14.27 -2.83 1.29
N LEU A 180 -15.09 -2.10 2.03
CA LEU A 180 -14.99 -0.65 2.14
C LEU A 180 -13.78 -0.22 2.97
N ALA A 181 -13.48 -0.91 4.07
CA ALA A 181 -12.26 -0.66 4.83
C ALA A 181 -11.01 -0.94 4.00
N GLY A 182 -11.04 -1.96 3.14
CA GLY A 182 -9.94 -2.25 2.20
C GLY A 182 -9.71 -1.11 1.21
N VAL A 183 -10.78 -0.54 0.65
CA VAL A 183 -10.72 0.64 -0.24
C VAL A 183 -10.11 1.83 0.51
N LEU A 184 -10.64 2.16 1.69
CA LEU A 184 -10.16 3.29 2.48
C LEU A 184 -8.72 3.09 2.96
N PHE A 185 -8.35 1.88 3.39
CA PHE A 185 -6.97 1.57 3.75
C PHE A 185 -6.01 1.78 2.58
N SER A 186 -6.37 1.30 1.40
CA SER A 186 -5.56 1.51 0.19
C SER A 186 -5.37 2.99 -0.13
N MET A 187 -6.42 3.81 0.04
CA MET A 187 -6.38 5.25 -0.24
C MET A 187 -5.70 6.06 0.86
N GLU A 188 -6.02 5.80 2.11
CA GLU A 188 -5.61 6.58 3.27
C GLU A 188 -4.19 6.23 3.74
N VAL A 189 -3.86 4.94 3.78
CA VAL A 189 -2.58 4.46 4.33
C VAL A 189 -1.50 4.32 3.26
N ILE A 190 -1.87 3.82 2.08
CA ILE A 190 -0.89 3.46 1.04
C ILE A 190 -0.72 4.56 0.01
N MET A 191 -1.83 5.00 -0.61
CA MET A 191 -1.78 6.04 -1.64
C MET A 191 -1.70 7.44 -1.03
N MET A 192 -2.16 7.62 0.22
CA MET A 192 -2.24 8.90 0.94
C MET A 192 -2.99 9.97 0.16
N GLN A 193 -4.03 9.56 -0.56
CA GLN A 193 -4.82 10.41 -1.45
C GLN A 193 -6.27 9.98 -1.46
N TYR A 194 -7.16 10.96 -1.40
CA TYR A 194 -8.60 10.76 -1.60
C TYR A 194 -8.99 11.30 -2.97
N GLN A 195 -9.09 10.41 -3.96
CA GLN A 195 -9.44 10.82 -5.32
C GLN A 195 -10.62 10.05 -5.85
N LEU A 196 -11.66 10.78 -6.24
CA LEU A 196 -12.87 10.20 -6.81
C LEU A 196 -12.60 9.47 -8.13
N ALA A 197 -11.73 9.99 -8.98
CA ALA A 197 -11.45 9.42 -10.30
C ALA A 197 -10.83 8.02 -10.28
N GLY A 198 -10.03 7.69 -9.24
CA GLY A 198 -9.38 6.37 -9.12
C GLY A 198 -10.12 5.35 -8.24
N VAL A 199 -11.22 5.75 -7.60
CA VAL A 199 -11.91 4.91 -6.59
C VAL A 199 -12.65 3.74 -7.22
N ALA A 200 -13.29 3.91 -8.37
CA ALA A 200 -14.14 2.87 -8.97
C ALA A 200 -13.37 1.56 -9.26
N PRO A 201 -12.17 1.56 -9.87
CA PRO A 201 -11.36 0.35 -10.03
C PRO A 201 -11.03 -0.32 -8.69
N ILE A 202 -10.73 0.48 -7.65
CA ILE A 202 -10.35 -0.02 -6.32
C ILE A 202 -11.56 -0.67 -5.64
N ILE A 203 -12.75 -0.05 -5.71
CA ILE A 203 -14.00 -0.63 -5.18
C ILE A 203 -14.30 -1.96 -5.87
N LEU A 204 -14.24 -2.01 -7.20
CA LEU A 204 -14.52 -3.24 -7.95
C LEU A 204 -13.54 -4.36 -7.57
N ALA A 205 -12.26 -4.05 -7.40
CA ALA A 205 -11.28 -5.01 -6.96
C ALA A 205 -11.58 -5.52 -5.54
N ALA A 206 -11.94 -4.64 -4.61
CA ALA A 206 -12.30 -4.99 -3.24
C ALA A 206 -13.53 -5.90 -3.18
N VAL A 207 -14.57 -5.59 -3.97
CA VAL A 207 -15.79 -6.41 -4.07
C VAL A 207 -15.47 -7.81 -4.59
N VAL A 208 -14.62 -7.92 -5.62
CA VAL A 208 -14.19 -9.23 -6.13
C VAL A 208 -13.40 -10.00 -5.09
N GLY A 209 -12.46 -9.32 -4.39
CA GLY A 209 -11.70 -9.93 -3.29
C GLY A 209 -12.60 -10.48 -2.18
N ALA A 210 -13.58 -9.69 -1.73
CA ALA A 210 -14.57 -10.13 -0.74
C ALA A 210 -15.42 -11.30 -1.27
N ALA A 211 -15.89 -11.24 -2.51
CA ALA A 211 -16.70 -12.30 -3.11
C ALA A 211 -15.96 -13.65 -3.16
N ILE A 212 -14.66 -13.65 -3.49
CA ILE A 212 -13.85 -14.88 -3.45
C ILE A 212 -13.73 -15.40 -2.02
N SER A 213 -13.49 -14.52 -1.04
CA SER A 213 -13.43 -14.90 0.37
C SER A 213 -14.77 -15.48 0.85
N TRP A 214 -15.90 -14.86 0.47
CA TRP A 214 -17.24 -15.37 0.81
C TRP A 214 -17.52 -16.75 0.22
N ALA A 215 -17.06 -17.01 -0.99
CA ALA A 215 -17.23 -18.31 -1.63
C ALA A 215 -16.52 -19.44 -0.88
N VAL A 216 -15.44 -19.14 -0.13
CA VAL A 216 -14.59 -20.12 0.56
C VAL A 216 -14.89 -20.17 2.06
N PHE A 217 -15.02 -19.01 2.72
CA PHE A 217 -15.15 -18.91 4.18
C PHE A 217 -16.55 -18.47 4.65
N GLY A 218 -17.44 -18.13 3.72
CA GLY A 218 -18.77 -17.60 4.05
C GLY A 218 -18.79 -16.08 4.28
N PRO A 219 -20.00 -15.48 4.40
CA PRO A 219 -20.20 -14.03 4.51
C PRO A 219 -20.13 -13.50 5.95
N SER A 220 -19.82 -14.33 6.94
CA SER A 220 -19.83 -13.93 8.35
C SER A 220 -18.81 -12.83 8.64
N PRO A 221 -19.12 -11.85 9.51
CA PRO A 221 -18.14 -10.86 9.96
C PRO A 221 -17.01 -11.54 10.72
N ALA A 222 -15.87 -10.85 10.82
CA ALA A 222 -14.70 -11.42 11.48
C ALA A 222 -14.88 -11.55 13.00
N PHE A 223 -15.69 -10.68 13.60
CA PHE A 223 -15.96 -10.70 15.03
C PHE A 223 -17.45 -10.84 15.32
N PHE A 224 -17.75 -11.68 16.30
CA PHE A 224 -19.10 -11.84 16.80
C PHE A 224 -19.35 -10.82 17.93
N VAL A 225 -20.31 -9.94 17.70
CA VAL A 225 -20.66 -8.90 18.66
C VAL A 225 -22.07 -9.15 19.19
N PRO A 226 -22.26 -9.21 20.53
CA PRO A 226 -23.59 -9.26 21.10
C PRO A 226 -24.36 -7.98 20.78
N PRO A 227 -25.71 -8.00 20.76
CA PRO A 227 -26.52 -6.79 20.58
C PRO A 227 -26.10 -5.71 21.59
N THR A 228 -25.66 -4.58 21.10
CA THR A 228 -25.03 -3.55 21.93
C THR A 228 -25.51 -2.17 21.45
N GLU A 229 -26.09 -1.40 22.36
CA GLU A 229 -26.51 -0.03 22.09
C GLU A 229 -25.89 0.90 23.14
N MET A 230 -25.69 2.16 22.80
CA MET A 230 -25.26 3.17 23.73
C MET A 230 -26.44 3.53 24.66
N HIS A 231 -26.24 3.44 25.97
CA HIS A 231 -27.32 3.63 26.94
C HIS A 231 -27.56 5.10 27.27
N SER A 232 -26.52 5.90 27.37
CA SER A 232 -26.62 7.27 27.87
C SER A 232 -25.70 8.24 27.12
N LEU A 233 -26.12 9.51 27.02
CA LEU A 233 -25.26 10.59 26.54
C LEU A 233 -24.11 10.91 27.51
N LEU A 234 -24.19 10.46 28.77
CA LEU A 234 -23.09 10.56 29.74
C LEU A 234 -21.89 9.68 29.39
N ASP A 235 -22.05 8.74 28.46
CA ASP A 235 -20.94 7.98 27.90
C ASP A 235 -19.97 8.83 27.10
N PHE A 236 -20.39 9.99 26.52
CA PHE A 236 -19.50 10.82 25.68
C PHE A 236 -18.22 11.27 26.39
N PRO A 237 -18.26 11.86 27.59
CA PRO A 237 -17.05 12.19 28.34
C PRO A 237 -16.15 10.96 28.56
N TYR A 238 -16.77 9.79 28.78
CA TYR A 238 -16.03 8.55 29.00
C TYR A 238 -15.38 8.03 27.72
N LEU A 239 -16.04 8.16 26.56
CA LEU A 239 -15.47 7.85 25.25
C LEU A 239 -14.28 8.75 24.91
N VAL A 240 -14.31 10.03 25.33
CA VAL A 240 -13.15 10.92 25.23
C VAL A 240 -11.99 10.41 26.07
N LEU A 241 -12.25 9.95 27.30
CA LEU A 241 -11.23 9.35 28.15
C LEU A 241 -10.64 8.08 27.52
N ILE A 242 -11.49 7.20 26.96
CA ILE A 242 -11.02 6.00 26.24
C ILE A 242 -10.11 6.41 25.08
N GLY A 243 -10.55 7.36 24.25
CA GLY A 243 -9.73 7.88 23.14
C GLY A 243 -8.40 8.43 23.60
N PHE A 244 -8.39 9.16 24.72
CA PHE A 244 -7.17 9.71 25.32
C PHE A 244 -6.20 8.61 25.77
N VAL A 245 -6.67 7.63 26.54
CA VAL A 245 -5.84 6.51 27.04
C VAL A 245 -5.32 5.66 25.89
N VAL A 246 -6.18 5.32 24.92
CA VAL A 246 -5.79 4.50 23.75
C VAL A 246 -4.82 5.27 22.85
N GLY A 247 -4.96 6.60 22.71
CA GLY A 247 -3.99 7.45 22.01
C GLY A 247 -2.60 7.42 22.63
N ILE A 248 -2.51 7.39 23.98
CA ILE A 248 -1.23 7.20 24.69
C ILE A 248 -0.67 5.80 24.40
N LEU A 249 -1.50 4.75 24.47
CA LEU A 249 -1.06 3.38 24.16
C LEU A 249 -0.54 3.25 22.72
N ALA A 250 -1.19 3.88 21.75
CA ALA A 250 -0.72 3.93 20.36
C ALA A 250 0.65 4.64 20.24
N ALA A 251 0.84 5.72 20.98
CA ALA A 251 2.14 6.40 21.02
C ALA A 251 3.25 5.54 21.64
N VAL A 252 2.94 4.80 22.70
CA VAL A 252 3.87 3.84 23.32
C VAL A 252 4.19 2.71 22.33
N TYR A 253 3.17 2.17 21.63
CA TYR A 253 3.33 1.16 20.60
C TYR A 253 4.30 1.61 19.50
N ASN A 254 4.10 2.81 18.93
CA ASN A 254 4.96 3.36 17.88
C ASN A 254 6.40 3.60 18.38
N ARG A 255 6.58 4.07 19.63
CA ARG A 255 7.91 4.24 20.22
C ARG A 255 8.64 2.92 20.45
N LEU A 256 7.96 1.91 20.97
CA LEU A 256 8.54 0.58 21.14
C LEU A 256 8.86 -0.07 19.80
N MET A 257 7.99 0.08 18.81
CA MET A 257 8.26 -0.40 17.45
C MET A 257 9.52 0.23 16.87
N ARG A 258 9.68 1.54 17.00
CA ARG A 258 10.90 2.26 16.60
C ARG A 258 12.13 1.76 17.36
N PHE A 259 12.01 1.54 18.66
CA PHE A 259 13.10 1.02 19.49
C PHE A 259 13.55 -0.37 19.02
N PHE A 260 12.63 -1.33 18.92
CA PHE A 260 12.96 -2.68 18.47
C PHE A 260 13.44 -2.74 17.02
N SER A 261 12.90 -1.92 16.12
CA SER A 261 13.36 -1.81 14.74
C SER A 261 14.78 -1.26 14.62
N GLY A 262 15.24 -0.49 15.62
CA GLY A 262 16.62 -0.01 15.72
C GLY A 262 17.57 -1.04 16.35
N LEU A 263 17.02 -1.96 17.17
CA LEU A 263 17.81 -2.86 18.00
C LEU A 263 18.47 -3.96 17.16
N GLY A 264 19.76 -4.13 17.33
CA GLY A 264 20.50 -5.22 16.73
C GLY A 264 20.61 -5.20 15.20
N LYS A 265 20.44 -4.05 14.53
CA LYS A 265 20.55 -3.93 13.05
C LYS A 265 21.83 -4.51 12.46
N GLN A 266 22.92 -4.50 13.24
CA GLN A 266 24.23 -5.06 12.84
C GLN A 266 24.32 -6.58 13.03
N ARG A 267 23.34 -7.20 13.68
CA ARG A 267 23.29 -8.64 13.92
C ARG A 267 22.65 -9.34 12.71
N PRO A 268 23.07 -10.60 12.42
CA PRO A 268 22.42 -11.42 11.40
C PRO A 268 20.91 -11.54 11.64
N VAL A 269 20.14 -11.63 10.55
CA VAL A 269 18.66 -11.65 10.64
C VAL A 269 18.17 -12.86 11.43
N TRP A 270 18.81 -14.03 11.27
CA TRP A 270 18.42 -15.23 12.01
C TRP A 270 18.54 -15.07 13.53
N GLN A 271 19.57 -14.34 14.03
CA GLN A 271 19.70 -14.08 15.46
C GLN A 271 18.58 -13.18 16.00
N ARG A 272 18.23 -12.15 15.24
CA ARG A 272 17.15 -11.21 15.61
C ARG A 272 15.79 -11.90 15.60
N CYS A 273 15.49 -12.68 14.59
CA CYS A 273 14.23 -13.43 14.50
C CYS A 273 14.14 -14.51 15.59
N THR A 274 15.24 -15.21 15.89
CA THR A 274 15.26 -16.19 17.00
C THR A 274 15.05 -15.47 18.36
N ALA A 275 15.67 -14.31 18.58
CA ALA A 275 15.46 -13.51 19.78
C ALA A 275 14.01 -13.02 19.90
N ALA A 276 13.38 -12.65 18.78
CA ALA A 276 11.97 -12.30 18.74
C ALA A 276 11.08 -13.48 19.14
N GLY A 277 11.36 -14.68 18.59
CA GLY A 277 10.66 -15.91 18.96
C GLY A 277 10.84 -16.26 20.44
N LEU A 278 12.04 -16.09 21.00
CA LEU A 278 12.30 -16.28 22.44
C LEU A 278 11.48 -15.31 23.31
N LEU A 279 11.43 -14.03 22.94
CA LEU A 279 10.65 -13.04 23.68
C LEU A 279 9.15 -13.36 23.65
N VAL A 280 8.60 -13.70 22.47
CA VAL A 280 7.20 -14.13 22.34
C VAL A 280 6.94 -15.39 23.14
N GLY A 281 7.81 -16.44 23.01
CA GLY A 281 7.68 -17.68 23.74
C GLY A 281 7.72 -17.52 25.26
N LEU A 282 8.60 -16.65 25.80
CA LEU A 282 8.64 -16.34 27.24
C LEU A 282 7.36 -15.62 27.72
N CYS A 283 6.84 -14.69 26.93
CA CYS A 283 5.60 -14.00 27.24
C CYS A 283 4.39 -14.95 27.20
N SER A 284 4.35 -15.88 26.26
CA SER A 284 3.24 -16.82 26.05
C SER A 284 3.12 -17.90 27.14
N ILE A 285 4.16 -18.14 27.92
CA ILE A 285 4.07 -19.02 29.10
C ILE A 285 3.06 -18.49 30.11
N ALA A 286 3.06 -17.17 30.33
CA ALA A 286 2.19 -16.51 31.30
C ALA A 286 0.87 -16.02 30.67
N VAL A 287 0.88 -15.64 29.39
CA VAL A 287 -0.24 -15.01 28.68
C VAL A 287 -0.30 -15.61 27.26
N PRO A 288 -0.88 -16.80 27.09
CA PRO A 288 -0.95 -17.46 25.78
C PRO A 288 -1.78 -16.67 24.75
N GLU A 289 -2.74 -15.87 25.18
CA GLU A 289 -3.62 -15.02 24.37
C GLU A 289 -2.85 -13.99 23.51
N ILE A 290 -1.55 -13.82 23.74
CA ILE A 290 -0.72 -12.94 22.91
C ILE A 290 -0.20 -13.63 21.65
N MET A 291 -0.29 -14.95 21.55
CA MET A 291 0.17 -15.71 20.37
C MET A 291 -0.75 -15.46 19.18
N GLY A 292 -0.25 -15.77 17.99
CA GLY A 292 -0.99 -15.73 16.74
C GLY A 292 -1.67 -14.40 16.45
N LEU A 293 -2.80 -14.48 15.76
CA LEU A 293 -3.62 -13.33 15.37
C LEU A 293 -4.38 -12.74 16.56
N GLY A 294 -4.87 -13.59 17.49
CA GLY A 294 -5.64 -13.26 18.67
C GLY A 294 -7.08 -12.85 18.36
N TYR A 295 -7.69 -13.40 17.29
CA TYR A 295 -9.09 -13.09 16.95
C TYR A 295 -10.09 -13.83 17.82
N ASP A 296 -9.75 -15.01 18.29
CA ASP A 296 -10.42 -15.76 19.35
C ASP A 296 -10.44 -14.96 20.65
N THR A 297 -9.30 -14.40 21.04
CA THR A 297 -9.18 -13.50 22.20
C THR A 297 -10.08 -12.26 22.05
N VAL A 298 -10.14 -11.62 20.87
CA VAL A 298 -11.07 -10.51 20.61
C VAL A 298 -12.51 -10.95 20.82
N ASN A 299 -12.93 -12.09 20.26
CA ASN A 299 -14.29 -12.61 20.45
C ASN A 299 -14.60 -12.88 21.92
N ALA A 300 -13.67 -13.49 22.64
CA ALA A 300 -13.82 -13.76 24.08
C ALA A 300 -13.95 -12.47 24.92
N ILE A 301 -13.20 -11.41 24.57
CA ILE A 301 -13.32 -10.08 25.20
C ILE A 301 -14.69 -9.46 24.93
N LEU A 302 -15.17 -9.51 23.66
CA LEU A 302 -16.48 -8.97 23.28
C LEU A 302 -17.64 -9.71 23.97
N MET A 303 -17.45 -11.00 24.30
CA MET A 303 -18.38 -11.81 25.08
C MET A 303 -18.25 -11.59 26.60
N GLY A 304 -17.32 -10.73 27.06
CA GLY A 304 -17.11 -10.45 28.48
C GLY A 304 -16.49 -11.58 29.29
N GLN A 305 -15.72 -12.48 28.66
CA GLN A 305 -15.13 -13.66 29.32
C GLN A 305 -13.88 -13.33 30.15
N PHE A 306 -13.31 -12.13 29.99
CA PHE A 306 -12.09 -11.71 30.71
C PHE A 306 -12.39 -10.68 31.80
N GLY A 307 -11.72 -10.84 32.96
CA GLY A 307 -11.73 -9.85 34.02
C GLY A 307 -10.73 -8.72 33.78
N LEU A 308 -10.84 -7.65 34.60
CA LEU A 308 -10.02 -6.43 34.46
C LEU A 308 -8.51 -6.73 34.43
N SER A 309 -8.02 -7.56 35.36
CA SER A 309 -6.58 -7.87 35.45
C SER A 309 -6.05 -8.58 34.20
N ALA A 310 -6.81 -9.52 33.66
CA ALA A 310 -6.45 -10.24 32.44
C ALA A 310 -6.37 -9.27 31.25
N LEU A 311 -7.37 -8.41 31.08
CA LEU A 311 -7.40 -7.43 29.97
C LEU A 311 -6.23 -6.44 30.03
N VAL A 312 -5.86 -5.96 31.21
CA VAL A 312 -4.69 -5.09 31.38
C VAL A 312 -3.39 -5.82 31.05
N VAL A 313 -3.24 -7.06 31.51
CA VAL A 313 -2.06 -7.89 31.23
C VAL A 313 -1.96 -8.20 29.73
N ILE A 314 -3.05 -8.66 29.09
CA ILE A 314 -3.10 -8.90 27.65
C ILE A 314 -2.69 -7.64 26.87
N THR A 315 -3.26 -6.46 27.23
CA THR A 315 -2.92 -5.18 26.60
C THR A 315 -1.42 -4.92 26.62
N ILE A 316 -0.80 -5.02 27.79
CA ILE A 316 0.63 -4.69 27.98
C ILE A 316 1.52 -5.72 27.29
N VAL A 317 1.23 -7.01 27.48
CA VAL A 317 2.09 -8.09 26.98
C VAL A 317 1.98 -8.21 25.46
N LYS A 318 0.75 -8.11 24.87
CA LYS A 318 0.56 -8.12 23.40
C LYS A 318 1.24 -6.92 22.76
N LEU A 319 1.15 -5.74 23.37
CA LEU A 319 1.81 -4.52 22.89
C LEU A 319 3.33 -4.70 22.84
N PHE A 320 3.93 -5.26 23.90
CA PHE A 320 5.36 -5.54 23.96
C PHE A 320 5.75 -6.66 22.99
N ALA A 321 5.05 -7.80 22.98
CA ALA A 321 5.35 -8.97 22.17
C ALA A 321 5.30 -8.66 20.68
N THR A 322 4.26 -7.95 20.22
CA THR A 322 4.12 -7.57 18.80
C THR A 322 5.21 -6.62 18.35
N THR A 323 5.49 -5.57 19.15
CA THR A 323 6.51 -4.58 18.78
C THR A 323 7.91 -5.19 18.77
N ALA A 324 8.21 -6.09 19.70
CA ALA A 324 9.46 -6.85 19.72
C ALA A 324 9.55 -7.81 18.51
N CYS A 325 8.47 -8.54 18.24
CA CYS A 325 8.40 -9.54 17.18
C CYS A 325 8.69 -8.92 15.81
N VAL A 326 7.86 -7.96 15.39
CA VAL A 326 7.98 -7.32 14.07
C VAL A 326 9.19 -6.39 14.02
N GLY A 327 9.48 -5.65 15.08
CA GLY A 327 10.63 -4.75 15.16
C GLY A 327 11.97 -5.47 15.00
N LEU A 328 12.10 -6.70 15.50
CA LEU A 328 13.31 -7.52 15.34
C LEU A 328 13.37 -8.23 13.98
N GLY A 329 12.30 -8.21 13.18
CA GLY A 329 12.33 -8.65 11.79
C GLY A 329 11.48 -9.86 11.43
N ILE A 330 10.58 -10.31 12.30
CA ILE A 330 9.58 -11.32 11.95
C ILE A 330 8.58 -10.71 10.96
N PRO A 331 8.36 -11.30 9.78
CA PRO A 331 7.39 -10.84 8.81
C PRO A 331 5.96 -11.06 9.29
N GLY A 332 5.19 -9.99 9.41
CA GLY A 332 3.80 -10.08 9.83
C GLY A 332 3.09 -8.74 9.72
N GLY A 333 1.78 -8.75 9.93
CA GLY A 333 0.96 -7.56 10.00
C GLY A 333 0.98 -6.91 11.37
N LEU A 334 0.63 -5.65 11.41
CA LEU A 334 0.57 -4.84 12.63
C LEU A 334 -0.86 -4.43 12.97
N ILE A 335 -1.81 -4.53 12.02
CA ILE A 335 -3.20 -4.10 12.19
C ILE A 335 -3.92 -5.05 13.17
N GLY A 336 -3.91 -6.38 12.91
CA GLY A 336 -4.55 -7.36 13.80
C GLY A 336 -4.15 -7.19 15.25
N PRO A 337 -2.86 -7.19 15.59
CA PRO A 337 -2.42 -6.91 16.95
C PRO A 337 -2.90 -5.58 17.54
N THR A 338 -2.97 -4.49 16.74
CA THR A 338 -3.53 -3.21 17.24
C THR A 338 -5.02 -3.33 17.55
N LEU A 339 -5.77 -4.14 16.78
CA LEU A 339 -7.17 -4.43 17.09
C LEU A 339 -7.30 -5.15 18.44
N VAL A 340 -6.50 -6.20 18.69
CA VAL A 340 -6.50 -6.95 19.96
C VAL A 340 -6.14 -6.03 21.14
N ILE A 341 -5.06 -5.27 21.02
CA ILE A 341 -4.60 -4.33 22.07
C ILE A 341 -5.70 -3.30 22.37
N GLY A 342 -6.29 -2.72 21.32
CA GLY A 342 -7.36 -1.73 21.46
C GLY A 342 -8.63 -2.32 22.09
N THR A 343 -9.01 -3.55 21.71
CA THR A 343 -10.15 -4.27 22.28
C THR A 343 -9.94 -4.56 23.76
N ALA A 344 -8.77 -5.06 24.15
CA ALA A 344 -8.44 -5.36 25.53
C ALA A 344 -8.38 -4.09 26.40
N ALA A 345 -7.75 -3.01 25.90
CA ALA A 345 -7.70 -1.73 26.60
C ALA A 345 -9.09 -1.10 26.75
N GLY A 346 -9.90 -1.10 25.66
CA GLY A 346 -11.27 -0.61 25.68
C GLY A 346 -12.17 -1.43 26.61
N GLY A 347 -12.03 -2.76 26.60
CA GLY A 347 -12.73 -3.67 27.51
C GLY A 347 -12.36 -3.45 28.98
N ALA A 348 -11.06 -3.26 29.28
CA ALA A 348 -10.60 -2.92 30.63
C ALA A 348 -11.21 -1.60 31.13
N LEU A 349 -11.17 -0.57 30.30
CA LEU A 349 -11.84 0.71 30.59
C LEU A 349 -13.35 0.54 30.70
N GLY A 350 -13.98 -0.32 29.89
CA GLY A 350 -15.39 -0.64 29.99
C GLY A 350 -15.77 -1.24 31.35
N ILE A 351 -14.98 -2.18 31.87
CA ILE A 351 -15.19 -2.73 33.23
C ILE A 351 -15.09 -1.62 34.30
N ILE A 352 -14.12 -0.73 34.16
CA ILE A 352 -13.97 0.40 35.10
C ILE A 352 -15.17 1.35 34.98
N GLY A 353 -15.62 1.66 33.77
CA GLY A 353 -16.78 2.53 33.53
C GLY A 353 -18.07 1.98 34.11
N THR A 354 -18.34 0.68 33.90
CA THR A 354 -19.50 0.01 34.50
C THR A 354 -19.45 -0.06 36.02
N ALA A 355 -18.26 -0.15 36.61
CA ALA A 355 -18.08 -0.09 38.08
C ALA A 355 -18.32 1.31 38.65
N LEU A 356 -17.95 2.37 37.91
CA LEU A 356 -18.11 3.76 38.33
C LEU A 356 -19.54 4.29 38.16
N LEU A 357 -20.21 3.89 37.07
CA LEU A 357 -21.55 4.35 36.65
C LEU A 357 -22.45 3.17 36.29
N PRO A 358 -22.86 2.32 37.24
CA PRO A 358 -23.53 1.05 36.98
C PRO A 358 -24.85 1.16 36.20
N GLN A 359 -25.55 2.29 36.29
CA GLN A 359 -26.87 2.51 35.66
C GLN A 359 -26.78 3.21 34.30
N GLU A 360 -25.70 3.92 34.05
CA GLU A 360 -25.52 4.80 32.90
C GLU A 360 -24.55 4.23 31.86
N ALA A 361 -23.62 3.36 32.31
CA ALA A 361 -22.58 2.82 31.43
C ALA A 361 -23.16 1.85 30.38
N SER A 362 -22.66 1.97 29.17
CA SER A 362 -22.97 1.03 28.07
C SER A 362 -22.31 -0.34 28.30
N PRO A 363 -22.69 -1.38 27.56
CA PRO A 363 -22.07 -2.70 27.65
C PRO A 363 -20.56 -2.66 27.35
N ILE A 364 -19.78 -3.49 28.06
CA ILE A 364 -18.31 -3.57 27.92
C ILE A 364 -17.89 -3.77 26.47
N ALA A 365 -18.65 -4.54 25.69
CA ALA A 365 -18.40 -4.76 24.27
C ALA A 365 -18.36 -3.47 23.45
N LEU A 366 -19.18 -2.45 23.80
CA LEU A 366 -19.16 -1.15 23.11
C LEU A 366 -17.81 -0.46 23.31
N TYR A 367 -17.34 -0.39 24.54
CA TYR A 367 -16.06 0.26 24.87
C TYR A 367 -14.87 -0.51 24.29
N ALA A 368 -14.95 -1.86 24.26
CA ALA A 368 -13.96 -2.72 23.63
C ALA A 368 -13.85 -2.46 22.11
N MET A 369 -14.99 -2.37 21.41
CA MET A 369 -15.05 -2.03 19.98
C MET A 369 -14.53 -0.62 19.69
N VAL A 370 -14.90 0.35 20.51
CA VAL A 370 -14.42 1.74 20.40
C VAL A 370 -12.89 1.80 20.58
N GLY A 371 -12.38 1.08 21.59
CA GLY A 371 -10.93 0.97 21.83
C GLY A 371 -10.20 0.32 20.64
N MET A 372 -10.80 -0.71 20.03
CA MET A 372 -10.27 -1.37 18.83
C MET A 372 -10.02 -0.36 17.68
N ALA A 373 -11.04 0.41 17.31
CA ALA A 373 -10.92 1.39 16.23
C ALA A 373 -9.98 2.54 16.59
N ALA A 374 -10.05 3.03 17.83
CA ALA A 374 -9.21 4.11 18.31
C ALA A 374 -7.71 3.73 18.24
N MET A 375 -7.34 2.50 18.64
CA MET A 375 -5.95 2.02 18.60
C MET A 375 -5.45 1.88 17.17
N MET A 376 -6.24 1.27 16.28
CA MET A 376 -5.90 1.17 14.85
C MET A 376 -5.70 2.55 14.23
N SER A 377 -6.65 3.48 14.46
CA SER A 377 -6.58 4.83 13.91
C SER A 377 -5.36 5.60 14.39
N ALA A 378 -5.12 5.65 15.70
CA ALA A 378 -4.03 6.42 16.30
C ALA A 378 -2.65 5.89 15.91
N THR A 379 -2.53 4.57 15.74
CA THR A 379 -1.28 3.92 15.32
C THR A 379 -0.97 4.19 13.84
N LEU A 380 -1.96 4.01 12.97
CA LEU A 380 -1.81 4.15 11.52
C LEU A 380 -2.00 5.58 11.01
N GLN A 381 -2.62 6.45 11.80
CA GLN A 381 -3.12 7.77 11.43
C GLN A 381 -4.11 7.68 10.25
N ALA A 382 -5.01 6.70 10.32
CA ALA A 382 -6.00 6.38 9.30
C ALA A 382 -7.42 6.30 9.92
N PRO A 383 -8.04 7.44 10.25
CA PRO A 383 -9.33 7.46 10.94
C PRO A 383 -10.48 6.87 10.12
N LEU A 384 -10.55 7.13 8.81
CA LEU A 384 -11.65 6.62 7.99
C LEU A 384 -11.54 5.12 7.75
N ALA A 385 -10.34 4.62 7.50
CA ALA A 385 -10.10 3.19 7.37
C ALA A 385 -10.43 2.44 8.68
N ALA A 386 -10.07 3.01 9.84
CA ALA A 386 -10.35 2.41 11.14
C ALA A 386 -11.85 2.39 11.47
N LEU A 387 -12.57 3.48 11.20
CA LEU A 387 -14.02 3.55 11.42
C LEU A 387 -14.79 2.58 10.53
N MET A 388 -14.41 2.49 9.25
CA MET A 388 -15.06 1.56 8.35
C MET A 388 -14.70 0.11 8.67
N ALA A 389 -13.44 -0.16 9.07
CA ALA A 389 -13.05 -1.48 9.56
C ALA A 389 -13.88 -1.89 10.79
N LEU A 390 -14.10 -0.97 11.73
CA LEU A 390 -14.95 -1.23 12.90
C LEU A 390 -16.36 -1.67 12.48
N VAL A 391 -17.00 -0.91 11.58
CA VAL A 391 -18.37 -1.21 11.11
C VAL A 391 -18.44 -2.56 10.39
N GLU A 392 -17.51 -2.83 9.49
CA GLU A 392 -17.54 -4.06 8.68
C GLU A 392 -17.10 -5.31 9.49
N LEU A 393 -16.11 -5.18 10.38
CA LEU A 393 -15.64 -6.29 11.23
C LEU A 393 -16.70 -6.74 12.24
N THR A 394 -17.55 -5.81 12.68
CA THR A 394 -18.57 -6.07 13.72
C THR A 394 -20.00 -6.16 13.16
N ALA A 395 -20.17 -5.89 11.85
CA ALA A 395 -21.47 -5.77 11.20
C ALA A 395 -22.45 -4.79 11.90
N GLY A 396 -21.91 -3.82 12.64
CA GLY A 396 -22.70 -2.90 13.49
C GLY A 396 -22.51 -1.44 13.09
N THR A 397 -23.55 -0.78 12.57
CA THR A 397 -23.51 0.65 12.22
C THR A 397 -23.71 1.58 13.41
N TYR A 398 -24.34 1.10 14.49
CA TYR A 398 -24.60 1.85 15.72
C TYR A 398 -23.31 2.31 16.44
N ILE A 399 -22.21 1.59 16.23
CA ILE A 399 -20.91 1.90 16.83
C ILE A 399 -20.20 3.10 16.16
N LEU A 400 -20.66 3.51 14.98
CA LEU A 400 -19.98 4.55 14.19
C LEU A 400 -19.90 5.88 14.94
N PHE A 401 -21.02 6.31 15.55
CA PHE A 401 -21.09 7.60 16.24
C PHE A 401 -20.18 7.67 17.49
N PRO A 402 -20.25 6.72 18.46
CA PRO A 402 -19.30 6.69 19.57
C PRO A 402 -17.85 6.46 19.12
N GLY A 403 -17.66 5.63 18.08
CA GLY A 403 -16.36 5.36 17.50
C GLY A 403 -15.69 6.59 16.91
N MET A 404 -16.44 7.46 16.21
CA MET A 404 -15.89 8.70 15.63
C MET A 404 -15.23 9.59 16.67
N LEU A 405 -15.87 9.76 17.84
CA LEU A 405 -15.34 10.59 18.92
C LEU A 405 -14.01 10.05 19.43
N ALA A 406 -13.97 8.78 19.83
CA ALA A 406 -12.78 8.17 20.41
C ALA A 406 -11.63 8.05 19.39
N VAL A 407 -11.94 7.72 18.13
CA VAL A 407 -10.97 7.64 17.02
C VAL A 407 -10.30 8.99 16.80
N VAL A 408 -11.06 10.08 16.72
CA VAL A 408 -10.50 11.42 16.52
C VAL A 408 -9.66 11.85 17.72
N VAL A 409 -10.16 11.65 18.95
CA VAL A 409 -9.41 11.99 20.18
C VAL A 409 -8.11 11.21 20.24
N ALA A 410 -8.13 9.88 20.01
CA ALA A 410 -6.93 9.06 20.06
C ALA A 410 -5.89 9.50 19.02
N ASN A 411 -6.35 9.84 17.82
CA ASN A 411 -5.49 10.33 16.74
C ASN A 411 -4.85 11.68 17.10
N LEU A 412 -5.63 12.62 17.63
CA LEU A 412 -5.13 13.93 18.10
C LEU A 412 -4.11 13.77 19.24
N VAL A 413 -4.38 12.91 20.20
CA VAL A 413 -3.44 12.64 21.32
C VAL A 413 -2.14 12.05 20.79
N ALA A 414 -2.19 11.05 19.92
CA ALA A 414 -0.99 10.41 19.40
C ALA A 414 -0.21 11.37 18.48
N ARG A 415 -0.87 12.05 17.55
CA ARG A 415 -0.23 12.88 16.51
C ARG A 415 0.19 14.24 17.06
N GLU A 416 -0.76 15.02 17.55
CA GLU A 416 -0.51 16.40 17.97
C GLU A 416 0.03 16.48 19.42
N GLY A 417 -0.54 15.68 20.33
CA GLY A 417 -0.12 15.69 21.74
C GLY A 417 1.24 15.03 21.97
N LEU A 418 1.48 13.88 21.38
CA LEU A 418 2.70 13.06 21.59
C LEU A 418 3.64 13.01 20.39
N HIS A 419 3.34 13.77 19.33
CA HIS A 419 4.14 13.95 18.10
C HIS A 419 4.55 12.63 17.44
N GLN A 420 3.61 11.67 17.39
CA GLN A 420 3.86 10.41 16.70
C GLN A 420 3.52 10.54 15.22
N GLU A 421 4.35 9.92 14.39
CA GLU A 421 4.09 9.74 12.96
C GLU A 421 3.28 8.47 12.72
N ALA A 422 2.64 8.38 11.54
CA ALA A 422 2.01 7.14 11.11
C ALA A 422 3.02 5.99 11.11
N LEU A 423 2.63 4.85 11.66
CA LEU A 423 3.48 3.68 11.92
C LEU A 423 4.33 3.28 10.70
N PHE A 424 3.70 3.13 9.54
CA PHE A 424 4.40 2.67 8.35
C PHE A 424 5.36 3.71 7.77
N LEU A 425 5.06 5.01 7.91
CA LEU A 425 5.98 6.09 7.52
C LEU A 425 7.17 6.15 8.47
N MET A 426 6.92 6.02 9.75
CA MET A 426 7.99 5.93 10.76
C MET A 426 8.92 4.74 10.48
N LEU A 427 8.36 3.57 10.15
CA LEU A 427 9.16 2.40 9.80
C LEU A 427 9.94 2.61 8.49
N LEU A 428 9.34 3.22 7.47
CA LEU A 428 10.03 3.56 6.23
C LEU A 428 11.24 4.46 6.49
N ARG A 429 11.09 5.48 7.35
CA ARG A 429 12.21 6.34 7.78
C ARG A 429 13.30 5.60 8.54
N THR A 430 12.96 4.59 9.33
CA THR A 430 13.98 3.77 9.99
C THR A 430 14.86 2.98 9.01
N HIS A 431 14.38 2.80 7.77
CA HIS A 431 15.15 2.23 6.66
C HIS A 431 15.94 3.29 5.87
N GLY A 432 15.94 4.55 6.29
CA GLY A 432 16.64 5.64 5.62
C GLY A 432 15.90 6.18 4.39
N LEU A 433 14.62 5.87 4.26
CA LEU A 433 13.77 6.30 3.16
C LEU A 433 12.77 7.36 3.65
N ASP A 434 12.65 8.45 2.91
CA ASP A 434 11.74 9.54 3.26
C ASP A 434 10.63 9.68 2.22
N TYR A 435 9.38 9.72 2.70
CA TYR A 435 8.20 9.79 1.85
C TYR A 435 7.57 11.18 1.97
N HIS A 436 8.13 12.14 1.20
CA HIS A 436 7.56 13.49 1.13
C HIS A 436 7.05 13.76 -0.28
N TYR A 437 5.80 14.17 -0.41
CA TYR A 437 5.24 14.64 -1.67
C TYR A 437 4.55 15.99 -1.50
N ALA A 438 4.92 16.95 -2.34
CA ALA A 438 4.13 18.14 -2.54
C ALA A 438 2.77 17.76 -3.20
N PRO A 439 1.67 18.45 -2.92
CA PRO A 439 0.35 18.16 -3.51
C PRO A 439 0.35 18.13 -5.04
N ILE A 440 1.15 18.99 -5.68
CA ILE A 440 1.32 19.04 -7.14
C ILE A 440 1.95 17.75 -7.67
N SER A 441 3.01 17.25 -7.00
CA SER A 441 3.68 16.01 -7.38
C SER A 441 2.73 14.82 -7.35
N LEU A 442 1.81 14.79 -6.39
CA LEU A 442 0.80 13.74 -6.31
C LEU A 442 -0.13 13.76 -7.53
N ARG A 443 -0.54 14.94 -7.98
CA ARG A 443 -1.41 15.11 -9.14
C ARG A 443 -0.72 14.72 -10.45
N LEU A 444 0.54 15.11 -10.63
CA LEU A 444 1.35 14.77 -11.80
C LEU A 444 1.69 13.28 -11.91
N ARG A 445 1.72 12.55 -10.80
CA ARG A 445 1.93 11.08 -10.79
C ARG A 445 0.74 10.27 -11.29
N GLN A 446 -0.45 10.90 -11.47
CA GLN A 446 -1.67 10.23 -11.93
C GLN A 446 -1.78 10.14 -13.45
N ALA A 447 -1.08 11.00 -14.17
CA ALA A 447 -1.06 10.99 -15.63
C ALA A 447 0.30 10.52 -16.14
N GLY A 448 0.27 9.67 -17.16
CA GLY A 448 1.45 9.25 -17.89
C GLY A 448 1.77 10.24 -19.01
N VAL A 449 3.05 10.36 -19.36
CA VAL A 449 3.51 11.22 -20.48
C VAL A 449 2.78 10.92 -21.79
N ALA A 450 2.40 9.66 -21.99
CA ALA A 450 1.70 9.22 -23.22
C ALA A 450 0.29 9.85 -23.39
N SER A 451 -0.32 10.40 -22.33
CA SER A 451 -1.62 11.06 -22.41
C SER A 451 -1.55 12.53 -22.81
N VAL A 452 -0.38 13.17 -22.60
CA VAL A 452 -0.20 14.63 -22.78
C VAL A 452 0.77 14.96 -23.92
N MET A 453 1.67 14.03 -24.28
CA MET A 453 2.66 14.24 -25.34
C MET A 453 2.04 14.66 -26.67
N ASP A 454 2.68 15.58 -27.36
CA ASP A 454 2.34 15.95 -28.74
C ASP A 454 2.87 14.90 -29.71
N ARG A 455 1.98 14.38 -30.56
CA ARG A 455 2.29 13.32 -31.56
C ARG A 455 2.47 13.86 -32.97
N HIS A 456 2.26 15.17 -33.16
CA HIS A 456 2.41 15.82 -34.44
C HIS A 456 3.87 16.22 -34.66
N PHE A 457 4.72 15.25 -34.85
CA PHE A 457 6.13 15.45 -35.10
C PHE A 457 6.62 14.58 -36.27
N VAL A 458 7.70 15.02 -36.88
CA VAL A 458 8.48 14.26 -37.87
C VAL A 458 9.95 14.23 -37.48
N GLU A 459 10.65 13.19 -37.90
CA GLU A 459 12.09 13.05 -37.66
C GLU A 459 12.85 13.30 -38.97
N LEU A 460 13.81 14.22 -38.91
CA LEU A 460 14.66 14.53 -40.07
C LEU A 460 16.15 14.50 -39.65
N PRO A 461 17.06 14.07 -40.52
CA PRO A 461 18.49 14.17 -40.27
C PRO A 461 18.95 15.63 -40.32
N VAL A 462 20.12 15.92 -39.73
CA VAL A 462 20.71 17.28 -39.72
C VAL A 462 20.81 17.86 -41.13
N ILE A 463 21.28 17.07 -42.07
CA ILE A 463 21.33 17.44 -43.52
C ILE A 463 20.15 16.72 -44.17
N THR A 464 19.17 17.49 -44.60
CA THR A 464 17.92 16.97 -45.17
C THR A 464 17.75 17.51 -46.60
N ASP A 465 17.46 16.63 -47.51
CA ASP A 465 17.12 17.03 -48.88
C ASP A 465 15.78 17.78 -48.90
N ARG A 466 15.67 18.80 -49.74
CA ARG A 466 14.50 19.67 -49.85
C ARG A 466 13.20 18.89 -50.08
N GLU A 467 13.24 17.91 -50.95
CA GLU A 467 12.06 17.10 -51.30
C GLU A 467 11.62 16.27 -50.07
N ALA A 468 12.56 15.68 -49.35
CA ALA A 468 12.30 14.94 -48.12
C ALA A 468 11.70 15.84 -47.02
N ALA A 469 12.21 17.08 -46.87
CA ALA A 469 11.69 18.05 -45.93
C ALA A 469 10.23 18.46 -46.29
N LEU A 470 9.94 18.71 -47.57
CA LEU A 470 8.58 19.04 -48.02
C LEU A 470 7.61 17.88 -47.83
N GLN A 471 8.02 16.63 -48.11
CA GLN A 471 7.20 15.44 -47.84
C GLN A 471 6.92 15.26 -46.35
N ALA A 472 7.90 15.53 -45.51
CA ALA A 472 7.72 15.48 -44.06
C ALA A 472 6.73 16.56 -43.56
N LEU A 473 6.88 17.79 -44.02
CA LEU A 473 5.99 18.91 -43.68
C LEU A 473 4.56 18.72 -44.22
N ALA A 474 4.37 17.99 -45.34
CA ALA A 474 3.05 17.64 -45.88
C ALA A 474 2.20 16.80 -44.89
N GLN A 475 2.82 16.17 -43.87
CA GLN A 475 2.13 15.49 -42.78
C GLN A 475 1.56 16.44 -41.70
N ASN A 476 1.74 17.75 -41.91
CA ASN A 476 1.32 18.82 -40.98
C ASN A 476 1.84 18.64 -39.57
N PRO A 477 3.14 18.44 -39.39
CA PRO A 477 3.73 18.32 -38.06
C PRO A 477 3.75 19.68 -37.35
N ARG A 478 3.74 19.66 -36.02
CA ARG A 478 4.02 20.85 -35.18
C ARG A 478 5.53 20.96 -34.91
N TRP A 479 6.18 19.81 -34.77
CA TRP A 479 7.57 19.71 -34.36
C TRP A 479 8.40 18.90 -35.37
N VAL A 480 9.63 19.32 -35.59
CA VAL A 480 10.64 18.58 -36.33
C VAL A 480 11.75 18.18 -35.37
N LEU A 481 11.93 16.88 -35.20
CA LEU A 481 12.96 16.27 -34.38
C LEU A 481 14.21 16.06 -35.24
N VAL A 482 15.25 16.82 -34.97
CA VAL A 482 16.51 16.77 -35.71
C VAL A 482 17.37 15.64 -35.17
N LYS A 483 17.75 14.69 -36.05
CA LYS A 483 18.58 13.54 -35.69
C LYS A 483 20.02 13.73 -36.14
N GLN A 484 20.94 13.53 -35.19
CA GLN A 484 22.36 13.40 -35.43
C GLN A 484 22.80 11.99 -35.03
N ASP A 485 23.55 11.28 -35.88
CA ASP A 485 23.99 9.90 -35.64
C ASP A 485 22.86 8.93 -35.22
N PHE A 486 21.72 9.05 -35.87
CA PHE A 486 20.48 8.29 -35.61
C PHE A 486 19.82 8.56 -34.25
N GLN A 487 20.34 9.51 -33.46
CA GLN A 487 19.74 9.91 -32.18
C GLN A 487 19.11 11.30 -32.28
N PRO A 488 17.97 11.55 -31.61
CA PRO A 488 17.41 12.89 -31.48
C PRO A 488 18.40 13.82 -30.76
N HIS A 489 18.72 14.94 -31.37
CA HIS A 489 19.67 15.93 -30.88
C HIS A 489 18.97 17.21 -30.43
N SER A 490 18.05 17.73 -31.23
CA SER A 490 17.30 18.95 -30.94
C SER A 490 15.91 18.90 -31.57
N VAL A 491 15.04 19.81 -31.13
CA VAL A 491 13.72 19.98 -31.71
C VAL A 491 13.55 21.42 -32.19
N VAL A 492 12.91 21.60 -33.34
CA VAL A 492 12.56 22.89 -33.93
C VAL A 492 11.09 22.92 -34.31
N GLN A 493 10.49 24.08 -34.40
CA GLN A 493 9.13 24.23 -34.90
C GLN A 493 9.08 23.94 -36.41
N ALA A 494 8.07 23.20 -36.84
CA ALA A 494 7.86 22.90 -38.25
C ALA A 494 7.68 24.17 -39.10
N ALA A 495 7.10 25.23 -38.52
CA ALA A 495 6.93 26.54 -39.15
C ALA A 495 8.28 27.20 -39.53
N ASP A 496 9.32 27.04 -38.68
CA ASP A 496 10.63 27.62 -38.95
C ASP A 496 11.34 26.87 -40.07
N VAL A 497 11.18 25.54 -40.13
CA VAL A 497 11.70 24.72 -41.24
C VAL A 497 10.98 25.07 -42.54
N ALA A 498 9.66 25.27 -42.50
CA ALA A 498 8.87 25.68 -43.67
C ALA A 498 9.30 27.06 -44.18
N ARG A 499 9.62 28.01 -43.29
CA ARG A 499 10.13 29.33 -43.67
C ARG A 499 11.49 29.24 -44.33
N ALA A 500 12.42 28.48 -43.74
CA ALA A 500 13.76 28.29 -44.31
C ALA A 500 13.70 27.65 -45.71
N LEU A 501 12.79 26.71 -45.92
CA LEU A 501 12.54 26.13 -47.26
C LEU A 501 11.98 27.10 -48.30
N SER A 502 11.30 28.18 -47.86
CA SER A 502 10.81 29.23 -48.76
C SER A 502 11.92 30.19 -49.18
N ASP A 503 12.93 30.40 -48.33
CA ASP A 503 14.00 31.33 -48.56
C ASP A 503 15.16 30.73 -49.38
N GLU A 504 15.31 29.39 -49.40
CA GLU A 504 16.33 28.67 -50.15
C GLU A 504 15.71 27.93 -51.35
N GLU A 505 16.04 28.35 -52.60
CA GLU A 505 15.40 27.78 -53.82
C GLU A 505 15.99 26.42 -54.25
N GLN A 506 17.22 26.05 -53.92
CA GLN A 506 17.87 24.79 -54.37
C GLN A 506 18.86 24.21 -53.35
N GLY A 507 18.82 22.88 -53.12
CA GLY A 507 19.85 22.12 -52.39
C GLY A 507 19.38 21.37 -51.17
N SER A 508 20.30 20.85 -50.36
CA SER A 508 20.08 20.23 -49.06
C SER A 508 20.06 21.30 -47.99
N LEU A 509 19.09 21.20 -47.09
CA LEU A 509 18.92 22.10 -45.95
C LEU A 509 19.71 21.57 -44.72
N ASN A 510 20.57 22.37 -44.14
CA ASN A 510 21.20 22.07 -42.86
C ASN A 510 20.31 22.57 -41.72
N LEU A 511 19.57 21.67 -41.07
CA LEU A 511 18.63 22.01 -40.01
C LEU A 511 19.30 22.62 -38.75
N MET A 512 20.64 22.52 -38.64
CA MET A 512 21.39 23.16 -37.56
C MET A 512 21.74 24.62 -37.85
N GLU A 513 21.63 25.07 -39.11
CA GLU A 513 22.01 26.43 -39.56
C GLU A 513 20.81 27.34 -39.85
N ILE A 514 19.58 26.74 -39.97
CA ILE A 514 18.40 27.55 -40.21
C ILE A 514 18.13 28.51 -39.04
N PRO A 515 17.58 29.73 -39.29
CA PRO A 515 17.24 30.69 -38.25
C PRO A 515 15.97 30.23 -37.48
N ALA A 516 16.17 29.32 -36.53
CA ALA A 516 15.10 28.76 -35.73
C ALA A 516 15.50 28.67 -34.24
N VAL A 517 14.53 28.77 -33.36
CA VAL A 517 14.76 28.48 -31.93
C VAL A 517 14.91 26.97 -31.78
N ARG A 518 16.09 26.54 -31.38
CA ARG A 518 16.39 25.14 -31.09
C ARG A 518 16.27 24.92 -29.61
N GLU A 519 15.50 23.91 -29.24
CA GLU A 519 15.36 23.53 -27.86
C GLU A 519 16.18 22.26 -27.59
N ASP A 520 16.96 22.33 -26.50
CA ASP A 520 17.68 21.16 -25.98
C ASP A 520 16.67 20.13 -25.51
N ILE A 521 16.90 18.87 -25.86
CA ILE A 521 15.96 17.78 -25.60
C ILE A 521 16.60 16.66 -24.80
N GLN A 522 15.79 16.00 -23.99
CA GLN A 522 16.18 14.83 -23.22
C GLN A 522 15.17 13.71 -23.38
N ALA A 523 15.63 12.47 -23.27
CA ALA A 523 14.77 11.32 -23.39
C ALA A 523 13.91 11.10 -22.15
N VAL A 524 12.64 10.78 -22.34
CA VAL A 524 11.75 10.29 -21.28
C VAL A 524 11.10 8.99 -21.71
N SER A 525 10.89 8.08 -20.76
CA SER A 525 10.23 6.81 -21.02
C SER A 525 8.75 7.01 -21.34
N PHE A 526 8.23 6.28 -22.34
CA PHE A 526 6.81 6.20 -22.65
C PHE A 526 5.93 5.81 -21.45
N TYR A 527 6.49 5.07 -20.50
CA TYR A 527 5.81 4.61 -19.30
C TYR A 527 5.83 5.60 -18.15
N ALA A 528 6.63 6.66 -18.25
CA ALA A 528 6.83 7.65 -17.19
C ALA A 528 5.54 8.44 -16.90
N THR A 529 5.42 8.91 -15.67
CA THR A 529 4.41 9.88 -15.24
C THR A 529 4.85 11.30 -15.59
N LEU A 530 3.92 12.27 -15.56
CA LEU A 530 4.25 13.68 -15.75
C LEU A 530 5.20 14.20 -14.65
N GLN A 531 5.13 13.66 -13.43
CA GLN A 531 6.06 13.98 -12.35
C GLN A 531 7.50 13.56 -12.70
N GLU A 532 7.68 12.34 -13.19
CA GLU A 532 8.99 11.85 -13.62
C GLU A 532 9.54 12.66 -14.80
N ALA A 533 8.67 13.08 -15.72
CA ALA A 533 9.04 13.95 -16.82
C ALA A 533 9.51 15.33 -16.33
N LEU A 534 8.80 15.93 -15.36
CA LEU A 534 9.18 17.21 -14.77
C LEU A 534 10.53 17.11 -14.03
N GLU A 535 10.76 16.03 -13.28
CA GLU A 535 12.03 15.77 -12.60
C GLU A 535 13.21 15.67 -13.59
N ILE A 536 13.01 15.07 -14.78
CA ILE A 536 14.03 15.01 -15.83
C ILE A 536 14.28 16.41 -16.41
N LEU A 537 13.25 17.21 -16.68
CA LEU A 537 13.39 18.58 -17.15
C LEU A 537 14.19 19.46 -16.15
N ASP A 538 13.86 19.33 -14.85
CA ASP A 538 14.54 20.10 -13.80
C ASP A 538 16.01 19.68 -13.63
N ALA A 539 16.30 18.38 -13.69
CA ALA A 539 17.64 17.85 -13.52
C ALA A 539 18.55 18.12 -14.73
N SER A 540 18.02 18.04 -15.96
CA SER A 540 18.78 18.21 -17.20
C SER A 540 18.84 19.65 -17.70
N GLN A 541 18.02 20.55 -17.16
CA GLN A 541 17.82 21.93 -17.67
C GLN A 541 17.32 21.96 -19.13
N ALA A 542 16.87 20.82 -19.68
CA ALA A 542 16.29 20.74 -20.99
C ALA A 542 14.92 21.45 -21.02
N LYS A 543 14.57 22.02 -22.16
CA LYS A 543 13.27 22.69 -22.33
C LYS A 543 12.18 21.78 -22.83
N MET A 544 12.57 20.71 -23.53
CA MET A 544 11.63 19.74 -24.09
C MET A 544 12.15 18.30 -23.89
N LEU A 545 11.22 17.36 -23.87
CA LEU A 545 11.49 15.92 -23.81
C LEU A 545 11.00 15.23 -25.08
N TYR A 546 11.72 14.20 -25.52
CA TYR A 546 11.23 13.28 -26.53
C TYR A 546 10.89 11.94 -25.88
N VAL A 547 9.67 11.47 -26.15
CA VAL A 547 9.10 10.28 -25.51
C VAL A 547 9.51 9.04 -26.27
N THR A 548 10.23 8.12 -25.59
CA THR A 548 10.79 6.93 -26.23
C THR A 548 10.27 5.63 -25.60
N ARG A 549 10.23 4.60 -26.44
CA ARG A 549 10.00 3.22 -26.01
C ARG A 549 10.97 2.28 -26.70
N ARG A 550 11.53 1.36 -25.93
CA ARG A 550 12.38 0.29 -26.45
C ARG A 550 11.48 -0.81 -27.03
N ILE A 551 11.58 -1.11 -28.32
CA ILE A 551 10.77 -2.12 -29.00
C ILE A 551 11.54 -3.43 -29.15
N GLY A 552 12.87 -3.40 -29.09
CA GLY A 552 13.75 -4.57 -29.18
C GLY A 552 15.08 -4.34 -28.47
N PRO A 553 16.03 -5.28 -28.53
CA PRO A 553 17.32 -5.16 -27.83
C PRO A 553 18.09 -3.89 -28.19
N THR A 554 17.99 -3.44 -29.44
CA THR A 554 18.73 -2.28 -29.99
C THR A 554 17.85 -1.18 -30.58
N SER A 555 16.52 -1.41 -30.73
CA SER A 555 15.62 -0.45 -31.38
C SER A 555 14.83 0.39 -30.37
N ILE A 556 15.04 1.70 -30.44
CA ILE A 556 14.28 2.70 -29.69
C ILE A 556 13.40 3.45 -30.68
N ARG A 557 12.13 3.65 -30.35
CA ARG A 557 11.17 4.41 -31.16
C ARG A 557 10.69 5.62 -30.41
N THR A 558 10.61 6.76 -31.07
CA THR A 558 10.01 7.98 -30.56
C THR A 558 8.50 7.96 -30.79
N TYR A 559 7.73 8.38 -29.81
CA TYR A 559 6.27 8.39 -29.81
C TYR A 559 5.68 9.79 -29.78
N GLY A 560 6.45 10.78 -29.34
CA GLY A 560 6.01 12.17 -29.24
C GLY A 560 7.07 13.05 -28.60
N VAL A 561 6.71 14.32 -28.47
CA VAL A 561 7.49 15.35 -27.76
C VAL A 561 6.63 15.93 -26.62
N LEU A 562 7.26 16.45 -25.59
CA LEU A 562 6.61 16.99 -24.39
C LEU A 562 7.37 18.21 -23.91
N SER A 563 6.68 19.34 -23.81
CA SER A 563 7.25 20.56 -23.23
C SER A 563 6.88 20.72 -21.76
N ARG A 564 7.61 21.59 -21.05
CA ARG A 564 7.24 22.00 -19.68
C ARG A 564 5.84 22.60 -19.65
N GLN A 565 5.46 23.39 -20.65
CA GLN A 565 4.16 24.02 -20.75
C GLN A 565 3.02 22.99 -20.87
N ASP A 566 3.25 21.88 -21.59
CA ASP A 566 2.26 20.81 -21.69
C ASP A 566 2.02 20.15 -20.32
N ILE A 567 3.09 19.97 -19.50
CA ILE A 567 2.97 19.47 -18.14
C ILE A 567 2.25 20.47 -17.24
N GLU A 568 2.61 21.74 -17.31
CA GLU A 568 2.02 22.81 -16.49
C GLU A 568 0.54 23.02 -16.81
N SER A 569 0.15 22.93 -18.08
CA SER A 569 -1.25 23.04 -18.50
C SER A 569 -2.15 21.91 -17.97
N TYR A 570 -1.57 20.80 -17.55
CA TYR A 570 -2.32 19.67 -16.98
C TYR A 570 -2.81 19.94 -15.55
N TYR A 571 -2.15 20.80 -14.78
CA TYR A 571 -2.53 21.11 -13.39
C TYR A 571 -2.92 22.57 -13.15
N GLY A 572 -2.76 23.45 -14.15
CA GLY A 572 -3.24 24.85 -14.18
C GLY A 572 -4.61 24.93 -14.80
#